data_673dc108c8c7e244a0c2df872d8b9d10
#
_entry.id   673dc108c8c7e244a0c2df872d8b9d10
#
_cell.length_a   1.000
_cell.length_b   1.000
_cell.length_c   1.000
_cell.angle_alpha   90.00
_cell.angle_beta   90.00
_cell.angle_gamma   90.00
#
_symmetry.space_group_name_H-M   'P 1'
#
loop_
_entity.id
_entity.type
_entity.pdbx_description
1 polymer ?
#
loop_
_entity_poly.entity_id
_entity_poly.type
_entity_poly.pdbx_seq_one_letter_code
_entity_poly.pdbx_strand_id
1 'polypeptide(L)'
;PEETAGRLMSRDFVAVPEHLTVGDLIDFLRDGRDLPDDFYEIFVVDEKHHPVGTCALSWVLRAPRTIPLADVMKRDQTLIPVLLDQEEVGLMFQKYNLISAAVIDENDRLVGQMTVDDVVHIISEEAGEDALLMSGAGEGDINEPIREAYSSRVRWLIANLGTAVVAS
;
A
#
# COMPACT_ATOMS: atom_id res chain seq x y z
N PRO A 1 21.11 2.43 -5.36
CA PRO A 1 19.67 2.51 -5.54
C PRO A 1 19.07 3.36 -4.45
N GLU A 2 18.84 4.60 -4.80
CA GLU A 2 18.39 5.58 -3.82
C GLU A 2 16.89 5.48 -3.56
N GLU A 3 16.15 4.89 -4.47
CA GLU A 3 14.70 4.87 -4.44
C GLU A 3 14.15 3.44 -4.26
N THR A 4 14.33 2.91 -3.05
CA THR A 4 13.80 1.59 -2.69
C THR A 4 12.53 1.71 -1.85
N ALA A 5 11.77 0.62 -1.75
CA ALA A 5 10.57 0.55 -0.92
C ALA A 5 10.86 0.96 0.53
N GLY A 6 12.01 0.54 1.07
CA GLY A 6 12.39 0.85 2.44
C GLY A 6 12.58 2.33 2.71
N ARG A 7 12.96 3.11 1.69
CA ARG A 7 13.12 4.55 1.82
C ARG A 7 11.79 5.30 1.64
N LEU A 8 10.89 4.73 0.85
CA LEU A 8 9.63 5.36 0.48
C LEU A 8 8.46 4.95 1.37
N MET A 9 8.60 3.86 2.10
CA MET A 9 7.54 3.34 2.95
C MET A 9 7.22 4.29 4.11
N SER A 10 6.00 4.21 4.61
CA SER A 10 5.61 4.80 5.88
C SER A 10 5.91 3.80 7.00
N ARG A 11 6.42 4.29 8.12
CA ARG A 11 6.60 3.50 9.33
C ARG A 11 5.38 3.57 10.24
N ASP A 12 4.42 4.41 9.90
CA ASP A 12 3.15 4.53 10.61
C ASP A 12 2.15 3.57 9.98
N PHE A 13 1.86 2.49 10.66
CA PHE A 13 0.90 1.48 10.23
C PHE A 13 0.27 0.82 11.45
N VAL A 14 -0.85 0.13 11.23
CA VAL A 14 -1.53 -0.61 12.29
C VAL A 14 -1.18 -2.08 12.14
N ALA A 15 -0.54 -2.66 13.16
CA ALA A 15 -0.23 -4.08 13.21
C ALA A 15 -0.69 -4.65 14.55
N VAL A 16 -1.37 -5.79 14.49
CA VAL A 16 -1.93 -6.44 15.69
C VAL A 16 -1.63 -7.94 15.66
N PRO A 17 -1.54 -8.57 16.84
CA PRO A 17 -1.32 -10.01 16.93
C PRO A 17 -2.49 -10.81 16.38
N GLU A 18 -2.22 -11.97 15.81
CA GLU A 18 -3.22 -12.83 15.20
C GLU A 18 -4.20 -13.45 16.19
N HIS A 19 -3.84 -13.52 17.47
CA HIS A 19 -4.69 -14.13 18.50
C HIS A 19 -5.86 -13.25 18.95
N LEU A 20 -5.88 -11.98 18.53
CA LEU A 20 -6.97 -11.06 18.90
C LEU A 20 -8.28 -11.42 18.20
N THR A 21 -9.39 -11.05 18.82
CA THR A 21 -10.71 -11.07 18.17
C THR A 21 -10.96 -9.75 17.46
N VAL A 22 -11.99 -9.71 16.62
CA VAL A 22 -12.45 -8.46 15.99
C VAL A 22 -12.75 -7.40 17.04
N GLY A 23 -13.42 -7.82 18.14
CA GLY A 23 -13.73 -6.90 19.25
C GLY A 23 -12.50 -6.30 19.91
N ASP A 24 -11.47 -7.12 20.12
CA ASP A 24 -10.20 -6.67 20.69
C ASP A 24 -9.53 -5.65 19.76
N LEU A 25 -9.58 -5.90 18.46
CA LEU A 25 -9.05 -4.96 17.47
C LEU A 25 -9.80 -3.64 17.48
N ILE A 26 -11.12 -3.68 17.51
CA ILE A 26 -11.94 -2.45 17.57
C ILE A 26 -11.60 -1.64 18.83
N ASP A 27 -11.47 -2.31 19.97
CA ASP A 27 -11.13 -1.65 21.23
C ASP A 27 -9.74 -1.03 21.17
N PHE A 28 -8.77 -1.72 20.54
CA PHE A 28 -7.44 -1.21 20.31
C PHE A 28 -7.47 0.07 19.44
N LEU A 29 -8.25 0.05 18.37
CA LEU A 29 -8.37 1.20 17.48
C LEU A 29 -9.03 2.39 18.18
N ARG A 30 -10.00 2.15 19.07
CA ARG A 30 -10.68 3.20 19.82
C ARG A 30 -9.80 3.83 20.89
N ASP A 31 -8.88 3.08 21.46
CA ASP A 31 -7.92 3.60 22.43
C ASP A 31 -6.97 4.61 21.79
N GLY A 32 -6.73 4.48 20.49
CA GLY A 32 -6.25 5.56 19.61
C GLY A 32 -4.89 6.13 19.89
N ARG A 33 -4.05 5.48 20.66
CA ARG A 33 -2.70 5.97 20.96
C ARG A 33 -1.76 5.56 19.84
N ASP A 34 -1.03 6.51 19.31
CA ASP A 34 0.02 6.26 18.33
C ASP A 34 -0.44 5.55 17.04
N LEU A 35 -1.69 5.81 16.63
CA LEU A 35 -2.20 5.30 15.36
C LEU A 35 -1.98 6.32 14.25
N PRO A 36 -1.77 5.88 13.00
CA PRO A 36 -1.75 6.79 11.86
C PRO A 36 -3.09 7.51 11.72
N ASP A 37 -3.08 8.73 11.21
CA ASP A 37 -4.30 9.49 10.98
C ASP A 37 -5.18 8.81 9.92
N ASP A 38 -4.55 8.26 8.89
CA ASP A 38 -5.25 7.57 7.80
C ASP A 38 -4.68 6.17 7.61
N PHE A 39 -5.55 5.17 7.58
CA PHE A 39 -5.17 3.81 7.23
C PHE A 39 -6.37 3.06 6.65
N TYR A 40 -6.11 2.09 5.78
CA TYR A 40 -7.13 1.32 5.09
C TYR A 40 -7.15 -0.13 5.51
N GLU A 41 -5.98 -0.68 5.83
CA GLU A 41 -5.81 -2.06 6.22
C GLU A 41 -5.07 -2.17 7.53
N ILE A 42 -5.46 -3.17 8.30
CA ILE A 42 -4.78 -3.55 9.53
C ILE A 42 -3.95 -4.79 9.21
N PHE A 43 -2.66 -4.75 9.51
CA PHE A 43 -1.77 -5.88 9.31
C PHE A 43 -1.83 -6.78 10.53
N VAL A 44 -1.92 -8.08 10.29
CA VAL A 44 -1.95 -9.08 11.36
C VAL A 44 -0.60 -9.78 11.35
N VAL A 45 0.04 -9.88 12.49
CA VAL A 45 1.39 -10.45 12.64
C VAL A 45 1.39 -11.61 13.62
N ASP A 46 2.38 -12.49 13.44
CA ASP A 46 2.64 -13.58 14.39
C ASP A 46 3.55 -13.10 15.53
N GLU A 47 3.95 -14.02 16.40
CA GLU A 47 4.82 -13.73 17.54
C GLU A 47 6.19 -13.19 17.14
N LYS A 48 6.66 -13.52 15.94
CA LYS A 48 7.94 -13.07 15.40
C LYS A 48 7.81 -11.82 14.56
N HIS A 49 6.64 -11.21 14.54
CA HIS A 49 6.33 -10.00 13.78
C HIS A 49 6.33 -10.22 12.27
N HIS A 50 6.09 -11.46 11.82
CA HIS A 50 5.88 -11.74 10.41
C HIS A 50 4.44 -11.40 10.03
N PRO A 51 4.18 -10.68 8.93
CA PRO A 51 2.81 -10.44 8.49
C PRO A 51 2.18 -11.74 8.00
N VAL A 52 1.05 -12.11 8.62
CA VAL A 52 0.35 -13.36 8.30
C VAL A 52 -0.98 -13.12 7.60
N GLY A 53 -1.47 -11.89 7.61
CA GLY A 53 -2.69 -11.54 6.92
C GLY A 53 -3.04 -10.07 7.09
N THR A 54 -4.15 -9.67 6.48
CA THR A 54 -4.67 -8.31 6.56
C THR A 54 -6.16 -8.31 6.81
N CYS A 55 -6.65 -7.24 7.43
CA CYS A 55 -8.08 -6.99 7.60
C CYS A 55 -8.37 -5.58 7.10
N ALA A 56 -9.32 -5.45 6.18
CA ALA A 56 -9.78 -4.14 5.75
C ALA A 56 -10.56 -3.46 6.88
N LEU A 57 -10.31 -2.20 7.12
CA LEU A 57 -10.99 -1.43 8.19
C LEU A 57 -12.51 -1.49 8.03
N SER A 58 -13.00 -1.32 6.81
CA SER A 58 -14.44 -1.37 6.52
C SER A 58 -15.07 -2.69 6.92
N TRP A 59 -14.35 -3.78 6.71
CA TRP A 59 -14.81 -5.12 7.07
C TRP A 59 -14.82 -5.31 8.58
N VAL A 60 -13.77 -4.85 9.27
CA VAL A 60 -13.63 -4.96 10.73
C VAL A 60 -14.82 -4.31 11.43
N LEU A 61 -15.25 -3.15 10.95
CA LEU A 61 -16.38 -2.42 11.54
C LEU A 61 -17.72 -3.15 11.39
N ARG A 62 -17.82 -4.06 10.44
CA ARG A 62 -19.07 -4.80 10.14
C ARG A 62 -19.08 -6.23 10.66
N ALA A 63 -17.92 -6.74 11.04
CA ALA A 63 -17.79 -8.12 11.49
C ALA A 63 -18.23 -8.30 12.95
N PRO A 64 -18.71 -9.48 13.33
CA PRO A 64 -19.03 -9.77 14.73
C PRO A 64 -17.80 -9.68 15.63
N ARG A 65 -17.96 -9.13 16.81
CA ARG A 65 -16.85 -8.88 17.74
C ARG A 65 -16.17 -10.17 18.25
N THR A 66 -16.89 -11.28 18.25
CA THR A 66 -16.41 -12.54 18.84
C THR A 66 -15.50 -13.37 17.94
N ILE A 67 -15.40 -13.04 16.66
CA ILE A 67 -14.64 -13.80 15.67
C ILE A 67 -13.15 -13.54 15.82
N PRO A 68 -12.30 -14.59 15.93
CA PRO A 68 -10.86 -14.40 15.93
C PRO A 68 -10.36 -13.84 14.59
N LEU A 69 -9.37 -12.95 14.63
CA LEU A 69 -8.79 -12.38 13.41
C LEU A 69 -8.19 -13.47 12.52
N ALA A 70 -7.57 -14.47 13.11
CA ALA A 70 -6.95 -15.58 12.39
C ALA A 70 -7.94 -16.34 11.49
N ASP A 71 -9.23 -16.35 11.86
CA ASP A 71 -10.25 -17.08 11.10
C ASP A 71 -10.78 -16.33 9.90
N VAL A 72 -10.59 -15.01 9.87
CA VAL A 72 -11.25 -14.12 8.89
C VAL A 72 -10.31 -13.20 8.15
N MET A 73 -9.08 -13.06 8.61
CA MET A 73 -8.10 -12.23 7.91
C MET A 73 -7.83 -12.76 6.51
N LYS A 74 -7.53 -11.84 5.61
CA LYS A 74 -7.12 -12.20 4.27
C LYS A 74 -5.65 -12.62 4.31
N ARG A 75 -5.38 -13.88 3.98
CA ARG A 75 -4.02 -14.43 3.99
C ARG A 75 -3.28 -14.22 2.68
N ASP A 76 -4.05 -14.04 1.60
CA ASP A 76 -3.50 -13.77 0.27
C ASP A 76 -3.15 -12.29 0.18
N GLN A 77 -1.94 -11.96 0.60
CA GLN A 77 -1.46 -10.59 0.63
C GLN A 77 -0.17 -10.45 -0.20
N THR A 78 0.07 -9.25 -0.68
CA THR A 78 1.29 -8.94 -1.40
C THR A 78 2.30 -8.32 -0.42
N LEU A 79 3.47 -8.90 -0.33
CA LEU A 79 4.56 -8.42 0.53
C LEU A 79 5.63 -7.75 -0.33
N ILE A 80 6.12 -6.61 0.13
CA ILE A 80 7.12 -5.83 -0.59
C ILE A 80 8.43 -5.86 0.20
N PRO A 81 9.51 -6.43 -0.35
CA PRO A 81 10.81 -6.37 0.30
C PRO A 81 11.35 -4.93 0.35
N VAL A 82 12.04 -4.59 1.45
CA VAL A 82 12.59 -3.23 1.65
C VAL A 82 13.53 -2.79 0.53
N LEU A 83 14.21 -3.73 -0.14
CA LEU A 83 15.17 -3.43 -1.18
C LEU A 83 14.57 -3.39 -2.59
N LEU A 84 13.27 -3.63 -2.72
CA LEU A 84 12.61 -3.59 -4.01
C LEU A 84 12.62 -2.17 -4.58
N ASP A 85 12.96 -2.07 -5.86
CA ASP A 85 13.05 -0.79 -6.56
C ASP A 85 11.65 -0.17 -6.74
N GLN A 86 11.59 1.17 -6.73
CA GLN A 86 10.33 1.91 -6.80
C GLN A 86 9.53 1.59 -8.06
N GLU A 87 10.18 1.38 -9.19
CA GLU A 87 9.50 1.01 -10.44
C GLU A 87 8.75 -0.32 -10.30
N GLU A 88 9.40 -1.29 -9.67
CA GLU A 88 8.80 -2.60 -9.44
C GLU A 88 7.63 -2.51 -8.44
N VAL A 89 7.77 -1.67 -7.43
CA VAL A 89 6.68 -1.39 -6.48
C VAL A 89 5.47 -0.84 -7.22
N GLY A 90 5.68 0.14 -8.09
CA GLY A 90 4.60 0.72 -8.90
C GLY A 90 3.91 -0.32 -9.76
N LEU A 91 4.69 -1.19 -10.41
CA LEU A 91 4.15 -2.27 -11.23
C LEU A 91 3.33 -3.26 -10.42
N MET A 92 3.78 -3.60 -9.21
CA MET A 92 3.04 -4.50 -8.32
C MET A 92 1.69 -3.91 -7.90
N PHE A 93 1.66 -2.64 -7.56
CA PHE A 93 0.41 -1.96 -7.20
C PHE A 93 -0.59 -1.97 -8.36
N GLN A 94 -0.11 -1.71 -9.57
CA GLN A 94 -0.95 -1.76 -10.78
C GLN A 94 -1.43 -3.18 -11.06
N LYS A 95 -0.53 -4.13 -11.02
CA LYS A 95 -0.83 -5.53 -11.38
C LYS A 95 -1.85 -6.16 -10.43
N TYR A 96 -1.73 -5.88 -9.14
CA TYR A 96 -2.57 -6.49 -8.10
C TYR A 96 -3.65 -5.56 -7.56
N ASN A 97 -3.79 -4.37 -8.10
CA ASN A 97 -4.78 -3.37 -7.66
C ASN A 97 -4.71 -3.12 -6.15
N LEU A 98 -3.52 -2.88 -5.65
CA LEU A 98 -3.30 -2.73 -4.22
C LEU A 98 -3.72 -1.34 -3.73
N ILE A 99 -4.29 -1.28 -2.53
CA ILE A 99 -4.55 -0.04 -1.80
C ILE A 99 -3.39 0.23 -0.86
N SER A 100 -2.90 -0.80 -0.23
CA SER A 100 -1.73 -0.77 0.64
C SER A 100 -1.06 -2.13 0.60
N ALA A 101 0.20 -2.17 1.03
CA ALA A 101 0.95 -3.41 1.11
C ALA A 101 1.96 -3.34 2.25
N ALA A 102 2.18 -4.48 2.88
CA ALA A 102 3.18 -4.62 3.93
C ALA A 102 4.58 -4.60 3.33
N VAL A 103 5.50 -3.89 3.99
CA VAL A 103 6.93 -3.90 3.63
C VAL A 103 7.65 -4.75 4.66
N ILE A 104 8.44 -5.68 4.18
CA ILE A 104 9.16 -6.65 5.02
C ILE A 104 10.68 -6.50 4.88
N ASP A 105 11.38 -6.84 5.94
CA ASP A 105 12.85 -6.84 5.94
C ASP A 105 13.39 -8.21 5.50
N GLU A 106 14.70 -8.39 5.63
CA GLU A 106 15.40 -9.62 5.27
C GLU A 106 14.93 -10.84 6.06
N ASN A 107 14.37 -10.63 7.23
CA ASN A 107 13.86 -11.69 8.11
C ASN A 107 12.35 -11.87 7.97
N ASP A 108 11.73 -11.32 6.93
CA ASP A 108 10.31 -11.37 6.66
C ASP A 108 9.47 -10.69 7.75
N ARG A 109 10.05 -9.74 8.48
CA ARG A 109 9.36 -9.00 9.54
C ARG A 109 8.73 -7.74 8.98
N LEU A 110 7.56 -7.41 9.45
CA LEU A 110 6.85 -6.20 9.05
C LEU A 110 7.58 -4.96 9.58
N VAL A 111 8.03 -4.10 8.68
CA VAL A 111 8.78 -2.88 9.03
C VAL A 111 8.14 -1.59 8.55
N GLY A 112 7.14 -1.68 7.68
CA GLY A 112 6.47 -0.50 7.16
C GLY A 112 5.30 -0.87 6.26
N GLN A 113 4.69 0.16 5.69
CA GLN A 113 3.65 -0.02 4.68
C GLN A 113 3.87 0.94 3.54
N MET A 114 3.38 0.57 2.37
CA MET A 114 3.23 1.49 1.25
C MET A 114 1.77 1.57 0.90
N THR A 115 1.30 2.80 0.66
CA THR A 115 -0.08 3.03 0.25
C THR A 115 -0.10 3.47 -1.20
N VAL A 116 -1.29 3.48 -1.78
CA VAL A 116 -1.48 3.95 -3.15
C VAL A 116 -1.02 5.42 -3.31
N ASP A 117 -1.15 6.22 -2.27
CA ASP A 117 -0.70 7.62 -2.29
C ASP A 117 0.81 7.71 -2.52
N ASP A 118 1.58 6.84 -1.88
CA ASP A 118 3.02 6.74 -2.07
C ASP A 118 3.35 6.33 -3.51
N VAL A 119 2.59 5.37 -4.04
CA VAL A 119 2.81 4.84 -5.39
C VAL A 119 2.44 5.87 -6.47
N VAL A 120 1.38 6.64 -6.27
CA VAL A 120 1.00 7.72 -7.19
C VAL A 120 2.13 8.73 -7.27
N HIS A 121 2.75 9.06 -6.14
CA HIS A 121 3.89 9.96 -6.10
C HIS A 121 5.10 9.40 -6.87
N ILE A 122 5.40 8.12 -6.70
CA ILE A 122 6.46 7.42 -7.43
C ILE A 122 6.21 7.48 -8.95
N ILE A 123 5.01 7.14 -9.38
CA ILE A 123 4.63 7.17 -10.79
C ILE A 123 4.76 8.57 -11.35
N SER A 124 4.39 9.57 -10.57
CA SER A 124 4.51 10.98 -10.93
C SER A 124 5.98 11.38 -11.17
N GLU A 125 6.87 10.97 -10.29
CA GLU A 125 8.31 11.25 -10.44
C GLU A 125 8.90 10.56 -11.66
N GLU A 126 8.60 9.28 -11.85
CA GLU A 126 9.09 8.50 -13.00
C GLU A 126 8.61 9.10 -14.33
N ALA A 127 7.34 9.43 -14.43
CA ALA A 127 6.77 10.04 -15.62
C ALA A 127 7.33 11.45 -15.87
N GLY A 128 7.56 12.21 -14.80
CA GLY A 128 8.17 13.52 -14.87
C GLY A 128 9.62 13.45 -15.35
N GLU A 129 10.37 12.49 -14.87
CA GLU A 129 11.74 12.24 -15.27
C GLU A 129 11.84 11.83 -16.73
N ASP A 130 10.99 10.89 -17.17
CA ASP A 130 10.92 10.48 -18.56
C ASP A 130 10.55 11.65 -19.48
N ALA A 131 9.59 12.46 -19.07
CA ALA A 131 9.19 13.65 -19.82
C ALA A 131 10.33 14.65 -19.95
N LEU A 132 11.11 14.85 -18.89
CA LEU A 132 12.28 15.74 -18.90
C LEU A 132 13.37 15.23 -19.84
N LEU A 133 13.64 13.93 -19.81
CA LEU A 133 14.62 13.31 -20.70
C LEU A 133 14.23 13.47 -22.17
N MET A 134 12.96 13.26 -22.47
CA MET A 134 12.46 13.40 -23.83
C MET A 134 12.40 14.86 -24.29
N SER A 135 12.10 15.80 -23.41
CA SER A 135 12.11 17.22 -23.76
C SER A 135 13.51 17.75 -23.98
N GLY A 136 14.52 17.16 -23.33
CA GLY A 136 15.93 17.46 -23.57
C GLY A 136 16.43 16.98 -24.92
N ALA A 137 15.78 16.01 -25.53
CA ALA A 137 16.17 15.39 -26.80
C ALA A 137 15.35 15.88 -28.01
N GLY A 138 14.23 16.61 -27.79
CA GLY A 138 13.33 17.01 -28.86
C GLY A 138 12.65 18.33 -28.65
N GLU A 139 11.82 18.70 -29.62
CA GLU A 139 11.05 19.93 -29.57
C GLU A 139 9.86 19.82 -28.65
N GLY A 140 9.33 20.97 -28.18
CA GLY A 140 8.26 21.02 -27.18
C GLY A 140 6.96 20.32 -27.53
N ASP A 141 6.69 20.10 -28.80
CA ASP A 141 5.47 19.41 -29.27
C ASP A 141 5.42 17.94 -28.88
N ILE A 142 6.56 17.35 -28.56
CA ILE A 142 6.66 15.94 -28.17
C ILE A 142 6.13 15.71 -26.74
N ASN A 143 6.07 16.75 -25.95
CA ASN A 143 5.66 16.67 -24.55
C ASN A 143 4.16 16.39 -24.38
N GLU A 144 3.32 16.84 -25.31
CA GLU A 144 1.86 16.63 -25.19
C GLU A 144 1.44 15.16 -25.16
N PRO A 145 1.89 14.29 -26.09
CA PRO A 145 1.53 12.88 -26.03
C PRO A 145 2.00 12.19 -24.75
N ILE A 146 3.15 12.60 -24.25
CA ILE A 146 3.71 12.03 -23.02
C ILE A 146 2.89 12.44 -21.80
N ARG A 147 2.44 13.70 -21.76
CA ARG A 147 1.57 14.20 -20.70
C ARG A 147 0.23 13.48 -20.70
N GLU A 148 -0.32 13.23 -21.88
CA GLU A 148 -1.57 12.48 -22.01
C GLU A 148 -1.40 11.05 -21.53
N ALA A 149 -0.33 10.37 -21.89
CA ALA A 149 -0.04 9.02 -21.43
C ALA A 149 0.14 8.98 -19.92
N TYR A 150 0.84 9.94 -19.36
CA TYR A 150 1.04 10.07 -17.93
C TYR A 150 -0.29 10.31 -17.20
N SER A 151 -1.10 11.26 -17.67
CA SER A 151 -2.40 11.55 -17.10
C SER A 151 -3.34 10.34 -17.17
N SER A 152 -3.30 9.58 -18.27
CA SER A 152 -4.08 8.36 -18.42
C SER A 152 -3.69 7.31 -17.39
N ARG A 153 -2.40 7.11 -17.16
CA ARG A 153 -1.92 6.15 -16.17
C ARG A 153 -2.33 6.52 -14.74
N VAL A 154 -2.18 7.78 -14.38
CA VAL A 154 -2.59 8.27 -13.07
C VAL A 154 -4.09 8.15 -12.89
N ARG A 155 -4.87 8.53 -13.88
CA ARG A 155 -6.33 8.40 -13.86
C ARG A 155 -6.76 6.94 -13.76
N TRP A 156 -6.10 6.06 -14.48
CA TRP A 156 -6.36 4.62 -14.43
C TRP A 156 -6.12 4.06 -13.04
N LEU A 157 -5.02 4.43 -12.42
CA LEU A 157 -4.67 3.99 -11.07
C LEU A 157 -5.71 4.47 -10.05
N ILE A 158 -6.10 5.74 -10.13
CA ILE A 158 -7.12 6.32 -9.25
C ILE A 158 -8.49 5.68 -9.48
N ALA A 159 -8.85 5.43 -10.74
CA ALA A 159 -10.11 4.78 -11.09
C ALA A 159 -10.16 3.35 -10.56
N ASN A 160 -9.07 2.59 -10.69
CA ASN A 160 -8.98 1.24 -10.14
C ASN A 160 -9.07 1.23 -8.63
N LEU A 161 -8.45 2.20 -7.99
CA LEU A 161 -8.52 2.36 -6.55
C LEU A 161 -9.96 2.66 -6.11
N GLY A 162 -10.63 3.59 -6.79
CA GLY A 162 -12.02 3.91 -6.51
C GLY A 162 -12.94 2.71 -6.72
N THR A 163 -12.70 1.92 -7.76
CA THR A 163 -13.46 0.69 -8.01
C THR A 163 -13.21 -0.34 -6.91
N ALA A 164 -11.98 -0.50 -6.46
CA ALA A 164 -11.65 -1.43 -5.39
C ALA A 164 -12.34 -1.02 -4.08
N VAL A 165 -12.39 0.26 -3.75
CA VAL A 165 -13.07 0.77 -2.56
C VAL A 165 -14.58 0.53 -2.66
N VAL A 166 -15.17 0.76 -3.82
CA VAL A 166 -16.62 0.53 -4.02
C VAL A 166 -16.95 -0.96 -4.01
N ALA A 167 -16.07 -1.81 -4.53
CA ALA A 167 -16.28 -3.26 -4.57
C ALA A 167 -16.09 -3.94 -3.21
N SER A 168 -15.43 -3.27 -2.29
CA SER A 168 -15.27 -3.79 -0.93
C SER A 168 -16.42 -3.36 -0.07
#